data_fdc60222e3ffefd75c4519976933de66
#
_entry.id   fdc60222e3ffefd75c4519976933de66
#
_cell.length_a   1.000
_cell.length_b   1.000
_cell.length_c   1.000
_cell.angle_alpha   90.00
_cell.angle_beta   90.00
_cell.angle_gamma   90.00
#
_symmetry.space_group_name_H-M   'P 1'
#
loop_
_entity.id
_entity.type
_entity.pdbx_description
1 polymer ?
#
loop_
_entity_poly.entity_id
_entity_poly.type
_entity_poly.pdbx_seq_one_letter_code
_entity_poly.pdbx_strand_id
1 'polypeptide(L)'
;VAGAYVRFFDVDNDGKKDLIIGNYGYFTPDSASGHYESALSYYHNITTGPLPEFEFVTDDFNNLRSLGRTGLNATFGDLNGDGHDDMILGDKDGILHYYLNNGTTPATFTLAPNGFNFQNIDVGTNSFPFLADINNDGLLDLIIGERYGYIYYYQNTGSATNPVFTYVTNKLGNVFVGNAQSFYGFSYPHFY
;
A
#
# COMPACT_ATOMS: atom_id res chain seq x y z
N VAL A 1 10.65 10.98 -11.63
CA VAL A 1 9.78 10.28 -10.69
C VAL A 1 8.34 10.64 -11.04
N ALA A 2 7.51 9.68 -11.36
CA ALA A 2 6.10 9.90 -11.62
C ALA A 2 5.28 9.33 -10.45
N GLY A 3 4.43 10.18 -9.86
CA GLY A 3 3.53 9.81 -8.76
C GLY A 3 4.24 9.67 -7.41
N ALA A 4 3.73 10.36 -6.41
CA ALA A 4 4.08 10.14 -5.01
C ALA A 4 2.80 9.68 -4.28
N TYR A 5 2.86 8.54 -3.64
CA TYR A 5 1.73 7.92 -2.96
C TYR A 5 2.02 7.93 -1.46
N VAL A 6 1.31 8.77 -0.74
CA VAL A 6 1.58 9.05 0.67
C VAL A 6 0.71 8.17 1.56
N ARG A 7 1.35 7.57 2.58
CA ARG A 7 0.68 6.90 3.69
C ARG A 7 1.28 7.37 5.02
N PHE A 8 0.44 7.41 6.02
CA PHE A 8 0.84 7.72 7.38
C PHE A 8 0.81 6.44 8.20
N PHE A 9 1.94 6.12 8.82
CA PHE A 9 2.11 4.94 9.67
C PHE A 9 3.09 5.28 10.79
N ASP A 10 2.82 4.86 12.01
CA ASP A 10 3.69 5.05 13.17
C ASP A 10 4.75 3.92 13.17
N VAL A 11 5.92 4.21 12.59
CA VAL A 11 6.97 3.20 12.37
C VAL A 11 7.72 2.88 13.66
N ASP A 12 7.92 3.87 14.52
CA ASP A 12 8.72 3.72 15.75
C ASP A 12 7.88 3.66 17.02
N ASN A 13 6.54 3.65 16.88
CA ASN A 13 5.57 3.54 17.96
C ASN A 13 5.72 4.65 19.01
N ASP A 14 6.06 5.87 18.56
CA ASP A 14 6.15 7.06 19.41
C ASP A 14 4.80 7.78 19.58
N GLY A 15 3.75 7.30 18.92
CA GLY A 15 2.39 7.83 18.92
C GLY A 15 2.16 8.89 17.85
N LYS A 16 3.15 9.23 17.04
CA LYS A 16 3.00 10.14 15.91
C LYS A 16 3.03 9.34 14.60
N LYS A 17 2.23 9.77 13.66
CA LYS A 17 2.24 9.16 12.33
C LYS A 17 3.42 9.69 11.52
N ASP A 18 4.28 8.79 11.08
CA ASP A 18 5.36 9.03 10.14
C ASP A 18 4.85 9.06 8.70
N LEU A 19 5.73 9.40 7.77
CA LEU A 19 5.40 9.53 6.37
C LEU A 19 6.09 8.43 5.55
N ILE A 20 5.29 7.55 4.96
CA ILE A 20 5.74 6.54 4.00
C ILE A 20 5.30 6.97 2.60
N ILE A 21 6.26 7.06 1.67
CA ILE A 21 5.99 7.54 0.31
C ILE A 21 6.37 6.47 -0.70
N GLY A 22 5.37 5.90 -1.36
CA GLY A 22 5.56 5.07 -2.53
C GLY A 22 5.80 5.90 -3.79
N ASN A 23 6.43 5.30 -4.79
CA ASN A 23 6.69 5.93 -6.08
C ASN A 23 6.57 4.91 -7.22
N TYR A 24 6.41 5.43 -8.44
CA TYR A 24 6.36 4.58 -9.64
C TYR A 24 7.70 3.92 -9.95
N GLY A 25 8.81 4.56 -9.61
CA GLY A 25 10.16 4.07 -9.75
C GLY A 25 11.17 5.15 -10.13
N TYR A 26 12.41 4.90 -9.80
CA TYR A 26 13.58 5.65 -10.23
C TYR A 26 14.21 4.93 -11.41
N PHE A 27 14.61 5.70 -12.43
CA PHE A 27 15.38 5.15 -13.54
C PHE A 27 16.83 4.97 -13.10
N THR A 28 17.33 3.73 -13.17
CA THR A 28 18.74 3.43 -12.92
C THR A 28 19.46 3.24 -14.23
N PRO A 29 20.40 4.14 -14.60
CA PRO A 29 21.09 4.11 -15.90
C PRO A 29 22.25 3.12 -15.97
N ASP A 30 22.59 2.45 -14.89
CA ASP A 30 23.78 1.61 -14.72
C ASP A 30 23.69 0.21 -15.36
N SER A 31 22.55 -0.14 -15.93
CA SER A 31 22.38 -1.36 -16.72
C SER A 31 22.31 -1.05 -18.23
N ALA A 32 22.78 -1.97 -19.07
CA ALA A 32 22.79 -1.81 -20.53
C ALA A 32 21.40 -1.57 -21.16
N SER A 33 20.33 -1.79 -20.41
CA SER A 33 18.94 -1.58 -20.82
C SER A 33 18.19 -0.51 -20.02
N GLY A 34 18.81 0.06 -18.97
CA GLY A 34 18.13 0.93 -18.00
C GLY A 34 16.84 0.29 -17.45
N HIS A 35 16.66 0.30 -16.17
CA HIS A 35 15.42 -0.22 -15.58
C HIS A 35 14.87 0.76 -14.54
N TYR A 36 13.59 0.60 -14.21
CA TYR A 36 12.96 1.35 -13.13
C TYR A 36 12.94 0.47 -11.90
N GLU A 37 13.37 1.03 -10.77
CA GLU A 37 13.26 0.42 -9.45
C GLU A 37 12.37 1.30 -8.58
N SER A 38 11.50 0.69 -7.82
CA SER A 38 10.65 1.39 -6.86
C SER A 38 11.00 0.93 -5.46
N ALA A 39 10.83 1.84 -4.51
CA ALA A 39 10.95 1.59 -3.09
C ALA A 39 9.95 2.47 -2.35
N LEU A 40 9.82 2.26 -1.06
CA LEU A 40 9.10 3.19 -0.18
C LEU A 40 10.12 4.07 0.54
N SER A 41 9.95 5.39 0.46
CA SER A 41 10.74 6.32 1.28
C SER A 41 10.09 6.50 2.65
N TYR A 42 10.91 6.55 3.69
CA TYR A 42 10.47 6.77 5.06
C TYR A 42 11.00 8.09 5.60
N TYR A 43 10.10 8.86 6.18
CA TYR A 43 10.39 10.09 6.89
C TYR A 43 9.77 10.01 8.30
N HIS A 44 10.62 10.16 9.31
CA HIS A 44 10.21 10.17 10.72
C HIS A 44 9.57 11.50 11.10
N ASN A 45 8.50 11.45 11.87
CA ASN A 45 7.77 12.63 12.35
C ASN A 45 8.41 13.21 13.62
N ILE A 46 9.21 14.24 13.46
CA ILE A 46 9.88 14.95 14.55
C ILE A 46 9.11 16.15 15.10
N THR A 47 7.81 16.24 14.78
CA THR A 47 6.97 17.39 15.13
C THR A 47 6.94 17.64 16.64
N THR A 48 7.32 18.84 17.05
CA THR A 48 7.24 19.36 18.43
C THR A 48 6.38 20.62 18.53
N GLY A 49 6.06 21.24 17.39
CA GLY A 49 5.34 22.48 17.25
C GLY A 49 3.99 22.33 16.54
N PRO A 50 3.36 23.45 16.15
CA PRO A 50 2.06 23.44 15.50
C PRO A 50 2.10 23.05 14.02
N LEU A 51 3.26 23.01 13.39
CA LEU A 51 3.45 22.61 12.01
C LEU A 51 4.14 21.23 11.97
N PRO A 52 3.68 20.32 11.08
CA PRO A 52 4.33 19.02 10.91
C PRO A 52 5.77 19.17 10.40
N GLU A 53 6.69 18.44 11.03
CA GLU A 53 8.10 18.39 10.64
C GLU A 53 8.50 16.93 10.47
N PHE A 54 9.18 16.62 9.34
CA PHE A 54 9.60 15.26 9.02
C PHE A 54 11.09 15.21 8.68
N GLU A 55 11.78 14.23 9.23
CA GLU A 55 13.19 13.96 8.95
C GLU A 55 13.33 12.76 8.03
N PHE A 56 14.12 12.87 6.96
CA PHE A 56 14.40 11.78 6.04
C PHE A 56 15.21 10.69 6.73
N VAL A 57 14.75 9.44 6.66
CA VAL A 57 15.44 8.27 7.24
C VAL A 57 16.03 7.38 6.15
N THR A 58 15.22 6.97 5.17
CA THR A 58 15.68 6.09 4.08
C THR A 58 14.80 6.23 2.85
N ASP A 59 15.38 5.97 1.69
CA ASP A 59 14.64 5.85 0.42
C ASP A 59 14.31 4.39 0.05
N ASP A 60 14.60 3.45 0.95
CA ASP A 60 14.35 2.01 0.77
C ASP A 60 13.86 1.36 2.08
N PHE A 61 12.66 1.77 2.50
CA PHE A 61 12.01 1.21 3.68
C PHE A 61 11.82 -0.30 3.51
N ASN A 62 12.19 -1.04 4.55
CA ASN A 62 12.13 -2.49 4.60
C ASN A 62 12.90 -3.21 3.47
N ASN A 63 13.90 -2.56 2.84
CA ASN A 63 14.71 -3.11 1.75
C ASN A 63 13.88 -3.61 0.55
N LEU A 64 12.79 -2.91 0.24
CA LEU A 64 11.83 -3.32 -0.81
C LEU A 64 12.37 -3.17 -2.23
N ARG A 65 13.41 -2.34 -2.44
CA ARG A 65 14.10 -2.20 -3.73
C ARG A 65 14.63 -3.54 -4.23
N SER A 66 15.06 -4.40 -3.31
CA SER A 66 15.57 -5.74 -3.62
C SER A 66 14.55 -6.65 -4.33
N LEU A 67 13.25 -6.31 -4.29
CA LEU A 67 12.19 -7.03 -5.00
C LEU A 67 12.26 -6.83 -6.53
N GLY A 68 12.98 -5.81 -7.02
CA GLY A 68 13.03 -5.46 -8.44
C GLY A 68 11.67 -5.08 -9.04
N ARG A 69 10.73 -4.58 -8.20
CA ARG A 69 9.39 -4.22 -8.61
C ARG A 69 9.24 -2.72 -8.78
N THR A 70 8.19 -2.31 -9.50
CA THR A 70 7.88 -0.89 -9.73
C THR A 70 6.46 -0.57 -9.31
N GLY A 71 6.18 0.72 -9.07
CA GLY A 71 4.85 1.18 -8.69
C GLY A 71 4.43 0.77 -7.29
N LEU A 72 5.38 0.67 -6.35
CA LEU A 72 5.11 0.22 -4.99
C LEU A 72 4.25 1.23 -4.23
N ASN A 73 3.22 0.70 -3.59
CA ASN A 73 2.26 1.43 -2.78
C ASN A 73 1.81 0.57 -1.60
N ALA A 74 1.90 1.10 -0.38
CA ALA A 74 1.56 0.36 0.82
C ALA A 74 0.26 0.85 1.47
N THR A 75 -0.39 -0.05 2.21
CA THR A 75 -1.39 0.27 3.24
C THR A 75 -1.11 -0.58 4.46
N PHE A 76 -1.55 -0.11 5.64
CA PHE A 76 -1.24 -0.76 6.90
C PHE A 76 -2.53 -1.06 7.68
N GLY A 77 -2.56 -2.17 8.40
CA GLY A 77 -3.65 -2.58 9.28
C GLY A 77 -3.37 -3.94 9.91
N ASP A 78 -3.84 -4.15 11.13
CA ASP A 78 -3.70 -5.42 11.84
C ASP A 78 -4.60 -6.48 11.19
N LEU A 79 -4.00 -7.40 10.45
CA LEU A 79 -4.69 -8.45 9.70
C LEU A 79 -4.57 -9.84 10.35
N ASN A 80 -3.73 -9.96 11.38
CA ASN A 80 -3.50 -11.22 12.08
C ASN A 80 -3.97 -11.18 13.54
N GLY A 81 -4.35 -10.00 14.06
CA GLY A 81 -4.87 -9.79 15.41
C GLY A 81 -3.80 -9.78 16.50
N ASP A 82 -2.55 -9.49 16.14
CA ASP A 82 -1.45 -9.45 17.11
C ASP A 82 -1.24 -8.06 17.73
N GLY A 83 -2.00 -7.06 17.29
CA GLY A 83 -1.94 -5.68 17.76
C GLY A 83 -0.89 -4.82 17.04
N HIS A 84 -0.28 -5.34 15.98
CA HIS A 84 0.66 -4.62 15.14
C HIS A 84 0.10 -4.52 13.72
N ASP A 85 0.06 -3.30 13.17
CA ASP A 85 -0.40 -3.11 11.80
C ASP A 85 0.56 -3.79 10.82
N ASP A 86 0.06 -4.76 10.07
CA ASP A 86 0.73 -5.43 8.96
C ASP A 86 0.76 -4.54 7.71
N MET A 87 1.47 -4.95 6.66
CA MET A 87 1.55 -4.18 5.41
C MET A 87 1.00 -4.99 4.22
N ILE A 88 0.05 -4.41 3.49
CA ILE A 88 -0.29 -4.85 2.12
C ILE A 88 0.42 -3.92 1.15
N LEU A 89 1.26 -4.48 0.30
CA LEU A 89 2.03 -3.78 -0.73
C LEU A 89 1.45 -4.09 -2.09
N GLY A 90 1.01 -3.07 -2.82
CA GLY A 90 0.61 -3.15 -4.22
C GLY A 90 1.75 -2.81 -5.16
N ASP A 91 1.69 -3.28 -6.40
CA ASP A 91 2.71 -3.01 -7.41
C ASP A 91 2.12 -2.68 -8.80
N LYS A 92 3.01 -2.42 -9.77
CA LYS A 92 2.65 -2.10 -11.15
C LYS A 92 1.92 -3.23 -11.88
N ASP A 93 2.18 -4.48 -11.53
CA ASP A 93 1.57 -5.63 -12.16
C ASP A 93 0.13 -5.85 -11.69
N GLY A 94 -0.36 -5.03 -10.73
CA GLY A 94 -1.73 -5.07 -10.23
C GLY A 94 -1.96 -6.11 -9.15
N ILE A 95 -0.90 -6.77 -8.68
CA ILE A 95 -0.99 -7.79 -7.64
C ILE A 95 -0.66 -7.20 -6.26
N LEU A 96 -0.97 -7.96 -5.23
CA LEU A 96 -0.75 -7.58 -3.84
C LEU A 96 0.25 -8.51 -3.16
N HIS A 97 1.01 -7.96 -2.22
CA HIS A 97 1.92 -8.72 -1.36
C HIS A 97 1.62 -8.42 0.09
N TYR A 98 1.49 -9.45 0.90
CA TYR A 98 1.21 -9.34 2.33
C TYR A 98 2.47 -9.55 3.16
N TYR A 99 2.77 -8.61 4.02
CA TYR A 99 3.92 -8.61 4.93
C TYR A 99 3.44 -8.51 6.37
N LEU A 100 3.91 -9.43 7.19
CA LEU A 100 3.69 -9.42 8.65
C LEU A 100 4.59 -8.38 9.30
N ASN A 101 4.04 -7.61 10.21
CA ASN A 101 4.82 -6.78 11.13
C ASN A 101 5.47 -7.67 12.18
N ASN A 102 6.77 -7.53 12.38
CA ASN A 102 7.54 -8.36 13.33
C ASN A 102 7.41 -7.87 14.79
N GLY A 103 6.61 -6.82 15.06
CA GLY A 103 6.46 -6.24 16.39
C GLY A 103 7.72 -5.55 16.94
N THR A 104 8.64 -5.17 16.06
CA THR A 104 9.88 -4.45 16.44
C THR A 104 9.67 -2.95 16.47
N THR A 105 10.57 -2.23 17.16
CA THR A 105 10.61 -0.77 17.17
C THR A 105 12.01 -0.30 16.76
N PRO A 106 12.19 0.34 15.60
CA PRO A 106 11.17 0.62 14.57
C PRO A 106 10.60 -0.65 13.94
N ALA A 107 9.38 -0.54 13.38
CA ALA A 107 8.68 -1.63 12.73
C ALA A 107 9.47 -2.18 11.54
N THR A 108 9.56 -3.50 11.47
CA THR A 108 10.12 -4.25 10.33
C THR A 108 9.11 -5.27 9.85
N PHE A 109 9.14 -5.59 8.56
CA PHE A 109 8.14 -6.42 7.92
C PHE A 109 8.77 -7.62 7.23
N THR A 110 8.15 -8.78 7.36
CA THR A 110 8.56 -10.02 6.70
C THR A 110 7.45 -10.52 5.80
N LEU A 111 7.77 -10.92 4.56
CA LEU A 111 6.78 -11.48 3.64
C LEU A 111 6.09 -12.68 4.31
N ALA A 112 4.76 -12.60 4.43
CA ALA A 112 3.97 -13.65 5.05
C ALA A 112 4.08 -14.98 4.28
N PRO A 113 3.89 -16.14 4.91
CA PRO A 113 3.68 -17.38 4.17
C PRO A 113 2.54 -17.21 3.16
N ASN A 114 2.78 -17.51 1.87
CA ASN A 114 1.87 -17.22 0.75
C ASN A 114 1.51 -15.73 0.59
N GLY A 115 2.31 -14.83 1.13
CA GLY A 115 2.09 -13.38 1.01
C GLY A 115 2.37 -12.82 -0.39
N PHE A 116 3.14 -13.53 -1.22
CA PHE A 116 3.32 -13.16 -2.62
C PHE A 116 2.07 -13.46 -3.43
N ASN A 117 1.58 -12.50 -4.24
CA ASN A 117 0.30 -12.58 -4.93
C ASN A 117 -0.84 -12.95 -3.96
N PHE A 118 -0.98 -12.15 -2.91
CA PHE A 118 -1.83 -12.42 -1.77
C PHE A 118 -3.27 -12.69 -2.18
N GLN A 119 -3.76 -13.87 -1.80
CA GLN A 119 -5.09 -14.41 -2.14
C GLN A 119 -5.41 -14.43 -3.66
N ASN A 120 -4.39 -14.40 -4.54
CA ASN A 120 -4.51 -14.31 -5.99
C ASN A 120 -5.33 -13.09 -6.45
N ILE A 121 -5.27 -12.00 -5.70
CA ILE A 121 -5.92 -10.74 -6.08
C ILE A 121 -5.05 -10.05 -7.13
N ASP A 122 -5.66 -9.84 -8.31
CA ASP A 122 -5.07 -9.17 -9.45
C ASP A 122 -6.10 -8.18 -10.01
N VAL A 123 -5.76 -6.90 -10.03
CA VAL A 123 -6.60 -5.82 -10.58
C VAL A 123 -6.13 -5.35 -11.96
N GLY A 124 -5.14 -6.04 -12.52
CA GLY A 124 -4.65 -5.85 -13.89
C GLY A 124 -3.39 -4.98 -13.95
N THR A 125 -3.43 -3.75 -13.53
CA THR A 125 -2.25 -2.85 -13.56
C THR A 125 -2.29 -1.78 -12.49
N ASN A 126 -1.19 -1.63 -11.77
CA ASN A 126 -1.02 -0.64 -10.72
C ASN A 126 -2.06 -0.78 -9.60
N SER A 127 -1.80 -1.63 -8.63
CA SER A 127 -2.65 -1.76 -7.46
C SER A 127 -2.34 -0.69 -6.42
N PHE A 128 -3.38 0.03 -5.96
CA PHE A 128 -3.32 1.04 -4.90
C PHE A 128 -4.23 0.59 -3.76
N PRO A 129 -3.74 -0.32 -2.89
CA PRO A 129 -4.56 -0.88 -1.82
C PRO A 129 -4.84 0.13 -0.71
N PHE A 130 -6.00 -0.02 -0.10
CA PHE A 130 -6.41 0.69 1.10
C PHE A 130 -7.24 -0.24 1.98
N LEU A 131 -6.95 -0.29 3.27
CA LEU A 131 -7.69 -1.06 4.27
C LEU A 131 -8.62 -0.14 5.05
N ALA A 132 -9.90 -0.47 5.11
CA ALA A 132 -10.91 0.21 5.92
C ALA A 132 -12.11 -0.70 6.15
N ASP A 133 -12.76 -0.58 7.31
CA ASP A 133 -14.09 -1.16 7.55
C ASP A 133 -15.14 -0.23 6.93
N ILE A 134 -15.58 -0.53 5.70
CA ILE A 134 -16.54 0.33 4.98
C ILE A 134 -17.99 -0.11 5.13
N ASN A 135 -18.22 -1.32 5.62
CA ASN A 135 -19.57 -1.86 5.85
C ASN A 135 -19.97 -1.82 7.34
N ASN A 136 -19.07 -1.38 8.23
CA ASN A 136 -19.22 -1.31 9.69
C ASN A 136 -19.49 -2.66 10.34
N ASP A 137 -18.83 -3.73 9.87
CA ASP A 137 -18.92 -5.06 10.47
C ASP A 137 -17.78 -5.34 11.48
N GLY A 138 -16.85 -4.39 11.64
CA GLY A 138 -15.70 -4.47 12.55
C GLY A 138 -14.48 -5.16 11.92
N LEU A 139 -14.52 -5.51 10.63
CA LEU A 139 -13.41 -6.11 9.91
C LEU A 139 -12.83 -5.11 8.91
N LEU A 140 -11.51 -5.13 8.73
CA LEU A 140 -10.89 -4.35 7.67
C LEU A 140 -11.19 -5.00 6.33
N ASP A 141 -11.88 -4.26 5.46
CA ASP A 141 -12.09 -4.60 4.05
C ASP A 141 -10.93 -4.10 3.20
N LEU A 142 -10.83 -4.56 1.96
CA LEU A 142 -9.80 -4.18 1.02
C LEU A 142 -10.39 -3.44 -0.17
N ILE A 143 -9.98 -2.20 -0.34
CA ILE A 143 -10.33 -1.35 -1.45
C ILE A 143 -9.08 -1.15 -2.30
N ILE A 144 -9.17 -1.33 -3.62
CA ILE A 144 -8.01 -1.21 -4.50
C ILE A 144 -8.35 -0.28 -5.66
N GLY A 145 -7.64 0.82 -5.74
CA GLY A 145 -7.61 1.63 -6.96
C GLY A 145 -6.66 1.02 -7.98
N GLU A 146 -6.83 1.37 -9.25
CA GLU A 146 -5.97 0.89 -10.31
C GLU A 146 -5.79 1.94 -11.44
N ARG A 147 -4.98 1.60 -12.45
CA ARG A 147 -4.55 2.51 -13.52
C ARG A 147 -5.69 3.07 -14.38
N TYR A 148 -6.74 2.30 -14.64
CA TYR A 148 -7.81 2.70 -15.55
C TYR A 148 -8.93 3.47 -14.85
N GLY A 149 -8.85 3.65 -13.52
CA GLY A 149 -9.77 4.46 -12.75
C GLY A 149 -10.92 3.67 -12.11
N TYR A 150 -10.84 2.35 -12.12
CA TYR A 150 -11.76 1.51 -11.37
C TYR A 150 -11.38 1.47 -9.89
N ILE A 151 -12.37 1.27 -9.03
CA ILE A 151 -12.18 1.05 -7.60
C ILE A 151 -12.77 -0.31 -7.26
N TYR A 152 -11.89 -1.28 -7.02
CA TYR A 152 -12.24 -2.63 -6.60
C TYR A 152 -12.57 -2.64 -5.13
N TYR A 153 -13.58 -3.40 -4.77
CA TYR A 153 -13.94 -3.69 -3.40
C TYR A 153 -13.95 -5.20 -3.17
N TYR A 154 -13.22 -5.59 -2.16
CA TYR A 154 -13.20 -6.92 -1.61
C TYR A 154 -13.62 -6.85 -0.15
N GLN A 155 -14.75 -7.48 0.19
CA GLN A 155 -15.22 -7.60 1.55
C GLN A 155 -14.40 -8.65 2.30
N ASN A 156 -14.02 -8.36 3.54
CA ASN A 156 -13.47 -9.37 4.42
C ASN A 156 -14.60 -10.25 4.95
N THR A 157 -14.71 -11.46 4.44
CA THR A 157 -15.70 -12.47 4.87
C THR A 157 -15.11 -13.48 5.85
N GLY A 158 -13.86 -13.29 6.26
CA GLY A 158 -13.15 -14.11 7.24
C GLY A 158 -13.32 -13.59 8.67
N SER A 159 -12.20 -13.27 9.32
CA SER A 159 -12.17 -12.72 10.67
C SER A 159 -11.09 -11.63 10.78
N ALA A 160 -11.05 -10.92 11.91
CA ALA A 160 -10.01 -9.93 12.20
C ALA A 160 -8.60 -10.52 12.26
N THR A 161 -8.47 -11.82 12.54
CA THR A 161 -7.18 -12.51 12.66
C THR A 161 -6.84 -13.43 11.49
N ASN A 162 -7.76 -13.62 10.56
CA ASN A 162 -7.57 -14.43 9.36
C ASN A 162 -8.51 -13.92 8.25
N PRO A 163 -8.15 -12.82 7.60
CA PRO A 163 -9.00 -12.18 6.61
C PRO A 163 -9.14 -13.05 5.34
N VAL A 164 -10.35 -13.07 4.81
CA VAL A 164 -10.66 -13.68 3.51
C VAL A 164 -11.32 -12.61 2.65
N PHE A 165 -10.57 -12.05 1.72
CA PHE A 165 -11.05 -10.97 0.85
C PHE A 165 -11.85 -11.52 -0.32
N THR A 166 -13.16 -11.38 -0.26
CA THR A 166 -14.10 -11.84 -1.29
C THR A 166 -14.46 -10.69 -2.21
N TYR A 167 -14.25 -10.87 -3.51
CA TYR A 167 -14.61 -9.87 -4.52
C TYR A 167 -16.09 -9.51 -4.49
N VAL A 168 -16.39 -8.22 -4.49
CA VAL A 168 -17.76 -7.68 -4.55
C VAL A 168 -18.00 -6.92 -5.84
N THR A 169 -17.16 -5.95 -6.17
CA THR A 169 -17.31 -5.09 -7.35
C THR A 169 -16.00 -4.43 -7.75
N ASN A 170 -15.86 -4.04 -9.00
CA ASN A 170 -14.80 -3.13 -9.46
C ASN A 170 -15.27 -1.69 -9.67
N LYS A 171 -16.49 -1.37 -9.21
CA LYS A 171 -17.08 -0.02 -9.29
C LYS A 171 -17.71 0.37 -7.97
N LEU A 172 -16.89 0.40 -6.91
CA LEU A 172 -17.36 0.79 -5.59
C LEU A 172 -18.08 2.13 -5.64
N GLY A 173 -19.35 2.16 -5.13
CA GLY A 173 -20.19 3.36 -5.16
C GLY A 173 -20.52 3.90 -6.55
N ASN A 174 -20.36 3.10 -7.62
CA ASN A 174 -20.44 3.51 -9.03
C ASN A 174 -19.44 4.62 -9.40
N VAL A 175 -18.35 4.77 -8.62
CA VAL A 175 -17.28 5.72 -8.90
C VAL A 175 -16.38 5.18 -10.01
N PHE A 176 -16.08 6.06 -10.95
CA PHE A 176 -15.11 5.82 -12.01
C PHE A 176 -14.38 7.13 -12.32
N VAL A 177 -13.06 7.15 -12.18
CA VAL A 177 -12.24 8.35 -12.35
C VAL A 177 -11.54 8.43 -13.72
N GLY A 178 -11.69 7.39 -14.55
CA GLY A 178 -11.27 7.43 -15.95
C GLY A 178 -12.21 8.27 -16.80
N ASN A 179 -11.78 8.65 -18.02
CA ASN A 179 -12.65 9.24 -19.02
C ASN A 179 -12.61 8.42 -20.32
N ALA A 180 -13.65 8.58 -21.14
CA ALA A 180 -13.82 7.82 -22.39
C ALA A 180 -12.72 8.09 -23.45
N GLN A 181 -11.89 9.10 -23.25
CA GLN A 181 -10.84 9.53 -24.19
C GLN A 181 -9.42 9.30 -23.63
N SER A 182 -9.29 8.98 -22.35
CA SER A 182 -8.03 8.68 -21.69
C SER A 182 -8.06 7.27 -21.12
N PHE A 183 -7.12 6.43 -21.57
CA PHE A 183 -6.92 5.09 -21.01
C PHE A 183 -6.24 5.11 -19.62
N TYR A 184 -6.11 6.28 -18.98
CA TYR A 184 -5.43 6.46 -17.70
C TYR A 184 -6.31 7.28 -16.77
N GLY A 185 -6.82 6.65 -15.71
CA GLY A 185 -7.63 7.29 -14.68
C GLY A 185 -6.92 7.39 -13.33
N PHE A 186 -6.08 6.42 -12.99
CA PHE A 186 -5.39 6.27 -11.70
C PHE A 186 -6.30 6.60 -10.51
N SER A 187 -7.08 5.64 -10.07
CA SER A 187 -7.84 5.75 -8.83
C SER A 187 -6.93 5.47 -7.63
N TYR A 188 -7.00 6.35 -6.65
CA TYR A 188 -6.24 6.26 -5.41
C TYR A 188 -7.21 6.44 -4.24
N PRO A 189 -7.82 5.36 -3.75
CA PRO A 189 -8.82 5.46 -2.68
C PRO A 189 -8.17 5.89 -1.37
N HIS A 190 -8.86 6.78 -0.66
CA HIS A 190 -8.51 7.20 0.68
C HIS A 190 -9.78 7.53 1.44
N PHE A 191 -9.93 7.02 2.65
CA PHE A 191 -11.06 7.27 3.56
C PHE A 191 -10.54 7.89 4.85
N TYR A 192 -11.36 8.72 5.48
CA TYR A 192 -11.06 9.39 6.75
C TYR A 192 -11.94 8.86 7.87
#